data_651c55318d76d4144f759736591bb65a
#
_entry.id   651c55318d76d4144f759736591bb65a
#
_cell.length_a   1.000
_cell.length_b   1.000
_cell.length_c   1.000
_cell.angle_alpha   90.00
_cell.angle_beta   90.00
_cell.angle_gamma   90.00
#
_symmetry.space_group_name_H-M   'P 1'
#
loop_
_entity.id
_entity.type
_entity.pdbx_description
1 polymer ?
#
loop_
_entity_poly.entity_id
_entity_poly.type
_entity_poly.pdbx_seq_one_letter_code
_entity_poly.pdbx_strand_id
1 'polypeptide(L)'
;DLAVGATVTTAAGLSVVGDAVQPGLTYYDGSTMPGIHVTYVNNGDEGADYNIYDWKGEDANGAQQNQGYYSEGSDELQSGTLAAGGSVAGNIYFDGDIKKALYFANMFDKSATASWVLA
;
A
#
# COMPACT_ATOMS: atom_id res chain seq x y z
N ASP A 1 -0.26 14.39 0.64
CA ASP A 1 -1.45 13.54 0.77
C ASP A 1 -2.18 13.47 -0.57
N LEU A 2 -2.24 12.29 -1.12
CA LEU A 2 -2.86 12.05 -2.42
C LEU A 2 -4.28 11.53 -2.25
N ALA A 3 -5.13 11.83 -3.22
CA ALA A 3 -6.41 11.17 -3.33
C ALA A 3 -6.20 9.76 -3.92
N VAL A 4 -7.10 8.85 -3.56
CA VAL A 4 -7.11 7.52 -4.16
C VAL A 4 -7.27 7.66 -5.69
N GLY A 5 -6.47 6.92 -6.43
CA GLY A 5 -6.36 7.03 -7.88
C GLY A 5 -5.13 7.79 -8.37
N ALA A 6 -4.45 8.52 -7.49
CA ALA A 6 -3.23 9.23 -7.86
C ALA A 6 -2.05 8.26 -7.98
N THR A 7 -1.17 8.51 -8.94
CA THR A 7 -0.02 7.66 -9.23
C THR A 7 1.28 8.39 -8.83
N VAL A 8 2.20 7.63 -8.25
CA VAL A 8 3.56 8.09 -7.94
C VAL A 8 4.55 7.24 -8.73
N THR A 9 5.57 7.87 -9.31
CA THR A 9 6.63 7.16 -10.01
C THR A 9 7.95 7.32 -9.25
N THR A 10 8.58 6.20 -8.92
CA THR A 10 9.88 6.22 -8.21
C THR A 10 11.02 6.45 -9.19
N ALA A 11 12.20 6.75 -8.64
CA ALA A 11 13.43 6.92 -9.45
C ALA A 11 13.80 5.66 -10.22
N ALA A 12 13.39 4.48 -9.74
CA ALA A 12 13.63 3.21 -10.43
C ALA A 12 12.67 2.96 -11.60
N GLY A 13 11.72 3.85 -11.86
CA GLY A 13 10.74 3.69 -12.94
C GLY A 13 9.51 2.89 -12.52
N LEU A 14 9.35 2.61 -11.24
CA LEU A 14 8.20 1.88 -10.72
C LEU A 14 7.06 2.86 -10.45
N SER A 15 5.94 2.68 -11.15
CA SER A 15 4.72 3.44 -10.91
C SER A 15 3.87 2.74 -9.87
N VAL A 16 3.41 3.47 -8.88
CA VAL A 16 2.62 2.96 -7.76
C VAL A 16 1.35 3.79 -7.64
N VAL A 17 0.21 3.12 -7.62
CA VAL A 17 -1.08 3.79 -7.46
C VAL A 17 -1.89 3.10 -6.37
N GLY A 18 -2.42 3.89 -5.43
CA GLY A 18 -3.45 3.44 -4.53
C GLY A 18 -4.79 3.69 -5.20
N ASP A 19 -5.34 2.68 -5.86
CA ASP A 19 -6.41 2.89 -6.83
C ASP A 19 -7.82 2.68 -6.28
N ALA A 20 -7.98 2.07 -5.11
CA ALA A 20 -9.29 1.92 -4.47
C ALA A 20 -9.14 1.72 -2.97
N VAL A 21 -10.04 2.32 -2.20
CA VAL A 21 -10.15 2.06 -0.77
C VAL A 21 -10.99 0.80 -0.57
N GLN A 22 -10.56 -0.05 0.37
CA GLN A 22 -11.33 -1.21 0.83
C GLN A 22 -11.96 -0.83 2.18
N PRO A 23 -13.16 -0.24 2.18
CA PRO A 23 -13.74 0.26 3.42
C PRO A 23 -14.35 -0.84 4.26
N GLY A 24 -14.22 -0.72 5.57
CA GLY A 24 -15.12 -1.39 6.50
C GLY A 24 -15.05 -2.90 6.55
N LEU A 25 -13.93 -3.51 6.20
CA LEU A 25 -13.76 -4.95 6.40
C LEU A 25 -13.79 -5.23 7.91
N THR A 26 -14.57 -6.20 8.32
CA THR A 26 -14.80 -6.48 9.74
C THR A 26 -14.26 -7.86 10.10
N TYR A 27 -13.46 -7.90 11.15
CA TYR A 27 -13.01 -9.16 11.75
C TYR A 27 -14.17 -9.84 12.49
N TYR A 28 -13.99 -11.12 12.79
CA TYR A 28 -14.95 -11.91 13.57
C TYR A 28 -15.20 -11.32 14.96
N ASP A 29 -14.26 -10.56 15.50
CA ASP A 29 -14.39 -9.91 16.83
C ASP A 29 -15.04 -8.52 16.75
N GLY A 30 -15.44 -8.08 15.56
CA GLY A 30 -16.08 -6.78 15.36
C GLY A 30 -15.12 -5.63 15.10
N SER A 31 -13.82 -5.85 15.16
CA SER A 31 -12.84 -4.79 14.81
C SER A 31 -12.81 -4.57 13.30
N THR A 32 -12.42 -3.36 12.88
CA THR A 32 -12.37 -3.02 11.45
C THR A 32 -10.94 -3.06 10.96
N MET A 33 -10.79 -3.48 9.70
CA MET A 33 -9.50 -3.47 9.00
C MET A 33 -9.67 -2.72 7.68
N PRO A 34 -9.35 -1.42 7.65
CA PRO A 34 -9.36 -0.70 6.38
C PRO A 34 -8.24 -1.23 5.48
N GLY A 35 -8.46 -1.14 4.20
CA GLY A 35 -7.48 -1.58 3.22
C GLY A 35 -7.41 -0.65 2.02
N ILE A 36 -6.39 -0.85 1.20
CA ILE A 36 -6.21 -0.15 -0.05
C ILE A 36 -5.82 -1.15 -1.13
N HIS A 37 -6.40 -0.99 -2.30
CA HIS A 37 -5.98 -1.73 -3.49
C HIS A 37 -4.85 -0.96 -4.15
N VAL A 38 -3.75 -1.65 -4.45
CA VAL A 38 -2.53 -1.04 -4.97
C VAL A 38 -2.15 -1.73 -6.27
N THR A 39 -1.70 -0.95 -7.24
CA THR A 39 -1.15 -1.47 -8.49
C THR A 39 0.25 -0.93 -8.69
N TYR A 40 1.18 -1.82 -9.03
CA TYR A 40 2.54 -1.47 -9.45
C TYR A 40 2.70 -1.74 -10.93
N VAL A 41 3.37 -0.83 -11.63
CA VAL A 41 3.77 -1.04 -13.03
C VAL A 41 5.25 -0.68 -13.15
N ASN A 42 6.05 -1.60 -13.69
CA ASN A 42 7.48 -1.33 -13.90
C ASN A 42 7.67 -0.73 -15.30
N ASN A 43 7.85 0.58 -15.36
CA ASN A 43 8.10 1.31 -16.60
C ASN A 43 9.60 1.46 -16.91
N GLY A 44 10.47 0.93 -16.05
CA GLY A 44 11.91 0.97 -16.23
C GLY A 44 12.42 -0.12 -17.19
N ASP A 45 13.70 -0.11 -17.42
CA ASP A 45 14.37 -1.05 -18.33
C ASP A 45 14.89 -2.30 -17.61
N GLU A 46 14.84 -2.31 -16.29
CA GLU A 46 15.37 -3.39 -15.45
C GLU A 46 14.29 -3.88 -14.49
N GLY A 47 14.51 -5.05 -13.90
CA GLY A 47 13.63 -5.56 -12.86
C GLY A 47 13.59 -4.63 -11.65
N ALA A 48 12.43 -4.52 -11.01
CA ALA A 48 12.24 -3.71 -9.82
C ALA A 48 11.55 -4.54 -8.73
N ASP A 49 12.06 -4.46 -7.52
CA ASP A 49 11.47 -5.15 -6.39
C ASP A 49 10.30 -4.36 -5.82
N TYR A 50 9.28 -5.08 -5.39
CA TYR A 50 8.20 -4.52 -4.61
C TYR A 50 8.05 -5.34 -3.33
N ASN A 51 7.64 -4.67 -2.25
CA ASN A 51 7.60 -5.28 -0.93
C ASN A 51 6.41 -4.73 -0.15
N ILE A 52 5.58 -5.62 0.36
CA ILE A 52 4.44 -5.23 1.19
C ILE A 52 4.88 -4.43 2.42
N TYR A 53 6.09 -4.66 2.93
CA TYR A 53 6.62 -3.91 4.08
C TYR A 53 7.04 -2.48 3.75
N ASP A 54 6.98 -2.07 2.49
CA ASP A 54 7.16 -0.67 2.09
C ASP A 54 5.93 0.18 2.43
N TRP A 55 4.86 -0.45 2.89
CA TRP A 55 3.61 0.21 3.23
C TRP A 55 3.37 0.23 4.72
N LYS A 56 2.84 1.35 5.21
CA LYS A 56 2.41 1.51 6.60
C LYS A 56 1.07 2.22 6.64
N GLY A 57 0.30 1.97 7.68
CA GLY A 57 -0.92 2.71 7.96
C GLY A 57 -0.65 3.78 9.01
N GLU A 58 -1.27 4.95 8.87
CA GLU A 58 -1.17 6.03 9.86
C GLU A 58 -2.57 6.38 10.35
N ASP A 59 -2.73 6.47 11.66
CA ASP A 59 -4.00 6.82 12.29
C ASP A 59 -4.15 8.33 12.43
N ALA A 60 -5.28 8.77 13.02
CA ALA A 60 -5.58 10.19 13.20
C ALA A 60 -4.59 10.90 14.14
N ASN A 61 -3.88 10.15 14.95
CA ASN A 61 -2.89 10.70 15.90
C ASN A 61 -1.46 10.69 15.33
N GLY A 62 -1.28 10.25 14.10
CA GLY A 62 0.03 10.16 13.48
C GLY A 62 0.81 8.90 13.82
N ALA A 63 0.21 7.95 14.53
CA ALA A 63 0.86 6.68 14.81
C ALA A 63 0.88 5.80 13.57
N GLN A 64 2.05 5.25 13.26
CA GLN A 64 2.26 4.43 12.08
C GLN A 64 2.47 2.97 12.46
N GLN A 65 1.93 2.08 11.66
CA GLN A 65 2.08 0.64 11.88
C GLN A 65 2.21 -0.09 10.56
N ASN A 66 2.79 -1.27 10.62
CA ASN A 66 2.91 -2.15 9.45
C ASN A 66 1.53 -2.66 9.05
N GLN A 67 1.45 -3.23 7.83
CA GLN A 67 0.20 -3.84 7.38
C GLN A 67 -0.26 -4.93 8.36
N GLY A 68 -1.57 -5.09 8.47
CA GLY A 68 -2.18 -6.15 9.26
C GLY A 68 -2.49 -7.37 8.41
N TYR A 69 -2.71 -8.51 9.06
CA TYR A 69 -3.18 -9.72 8.40
C TYR A 69 -4.70 -9.79 8.52
N TYR A 70 -5.38 -9.96 7.39
CA TYR A 70 -6.82 -10.15 7.35
C TYR A 70 -7.12 -11.52 6.77
N SER A 71 -7.53 -12.46 7.64
CA SER A 71 -7.71 -13.87 7.25
C SER A 71 -8.82 -14.07 6.21
N GLU A 72 -9.77 -13.15 6.12
CA GLU A 72 -10.87 -13.21 5.16
C GLU A 72 -10.60 -12.35 3.92
N GLY A 73 -9.43 -11.73 3.88
CA GLY A 73 -9.03 -10.91 2.73
C GLY A 73 -8.72 -11.75 1.52
N SER A 74 -8.93 -11.14 0.33
CA SER A 74 -8.60 -11.75 -0.95
C SER A 74 -7.57 -10.91 -1.68
N ASP A 75 -6.83 -11.54 -2.59
CA ASP A 75 -5.88 -10.85 -3.47
C ASP A 75 -4.89 -9.97 -2.71
N GLU A 76 -4.42 -10.45 -1.55
CA GLU A 76 -3.47 -9.72 -0.74
C GLU A 76 -2.15 -9.56 -1.48
N LEU A 77 -1.59 -8.34 -1.46
CA LEU A 77 -0.33 -8.05 -2.12
C LEU A 77 0.80 -8.85 -1.46
N GLN A 78 1.62 -9.48 -2.28
CA GLN A 78 2.82 -10.18 -1.84
C GLN A 78 4.05 -9.40 -2.25
N SER A 79 5.21 -9.81 -1.73
CA SER A 79 6.50 -9.23 -2.13
C SER A 79 7.08 -10.00 -3.31
N GLY A 80 7.82 -9.32 -4.16
CA GLY A 80 8.44 -9.98 -5.31
C GLY A 80 9.23 -9.01 -6.17
N THR A 81 9.48 -9.41 -7.41
CA THR A 81 10.20 -8.63 -8.40
C THR A 81 9.36 -8.54 -9.67
N LEU A 82 9.22 -7.31 -10.20
CA LEU A 82 8.58 -7.09 -11.50
C LEU A 82 9.65 -6.96 -12.58
N ALA A 83 9.53 -7.76 -13.63
CA ALA A 83 10.34 -7.58 -14.83
C ALA A 83 9.99 -6.23 -15.49
N ALA A 84 10.89 -5.72 -16.31
CA ALA A 84 10.62 -4.52 -17.10
C ALA A 84 9.32 -4.70 -17.90
N GLY A 85 8.42 -3.74 -17.79
CA GLY A 85 7.10 -3.81 -18.40
C GLY A 85 6.06 -4.63 -17.64
N GLY A 86 6.45 -5.24 -16.52
CA GLY A 86 5.54 -6.05 -15.72
C GLY A 86 4.63 -5.23 -14.82
N SER A 87 3.55 -5.84 -14.35
CA SER A 87 2.62 -5.22 -13.41
C SER A 87 2.10 -6.23 -12.41
N VAL A 88 1.72 -5.74 -11.24
CA VAL A 88 1.08 -6.54 -10.20
C VAL A 88 0.12 -5.66 -9.41
N ALA A 89 -0.98 -6.25 -8.96
CA ALA A 89 -1.96 -5.57 -8.13
C ALA A 89 -2.32 -6.45 -6.94
N GLY A 90 -2.74 -5.82 -5.85
CA GLY A 90 -3.19 -6.55 -4.67
C GLY A 90 -3.73 -5.60 -3.62
N ASN A 91 -4.29 -6.18 -2.58
CA ASN A 91 -4.85 -5.45 -1.46
C ASN A 91 -3.89 -5.46 -0.27
N ILE A 92 -3.85 -4.35 0.44
CA ILE A 92 -3.10 -4.21 1.69
C ILE A 92 -4.08 -3.81 2.77
N TYR A 93 -4.04 -4.52 3.90
CA TYR A 93 -4.95 -4.29 5.02
C TYR A 93 -4.19 -3.76 6.22
N PHE A 94 -4.85 -2.92 7.01
CA PHE A 94 -4.27 -2.32 8.22
C PHE A 94 -5.19 -2.55 9.41
N ASP A 95 -4.61 -2.78 10.58
CA ASP A 95 -5.36 -2.91 11.82
C ASP A 95 -5.81 -1.55 12.33
N GLY A 96 -7.03 -1.47 12.83
CA GLY A 96 -7.53 -0.29 13.51
C GLY A 96 -8.04 0.80 12.60
N ASP A 97 -8.18 2.01 13.17
CA ASP A 97 -8.80 3.15 12.49
C ASP A 97 -7.74 3.95 11.72
N ILE A 98 -7.27 3.39 10.62
CA ILE A 98 -6.21 3.99 9.80
C ILE A 98 -6.81 4.99 8.84
N LYS A 99 -6.22 6.19 8.79
CA LYS A 99 -6.67 7.30 7.95
C LYS A 99 -5.86 7.48 6.69
N LYS A 100 -4.62 7.01 6.67
CA LYS A 100 -3.73 7.13 5.51
C LYS A 100 -2.95 5.85 5.28
N ALA A 101 -2.70 5.53 4.02
CA ALA A 101 -1.74 4.52 3.62
C ALA A 101 -0.46 5.25 3.19
N LEU A 102 0.67 4.86 3.77
CA LEU A 102 1.98 5.46 3.50
C LEU A 102 2.81 4.48 2.69
N TYR A 103 3.47 5.00 1.65
CA TYR A 103 4.39 4.23 0.84
C TYR A 103 5.81 4.77 0.99
N PHE A 104 6.75 3.88 1.26
CA PHE A 104 8.16 4.20 1.43
C PHE A 104 8.94 3.51 0.32
N ALA A 105 9.44 4.26 -0.65
CA ALA A 105 10.25 3.71 -1.73
C ALA A 105 11.57 3.13 -1.21
N ASN A 106 12.04 3.62 -0.07
CA ASN A 106 13.20 3.12 0.65
C ASN A 106 12.81 2.87 2.10
N MET A 107 12.96 1.63 2.57
CA MET A 107 12.55 1.25 3.93
C MET A 107 13.32 2.00 5.03
N PHE A 108 14.46 2.60 4.70
CA PHE A 108 15.25 3.36 5.66
C PHE A 108 14.84 4.83 5.74
N ASP A 109 13.93 5.28 4.89
CA ASP A 109 13.44 6.66 4.94
C ASP A 109 12.57 6.85 6.17
N LYS A 110 12.71 8.02 6.81
CA LYS A 110 11.90 8.39 7.96
C LYS A 110 10.56 9.01 7.55
N SER A 111 10.48 9.49 6.33
CA SER A 111 9.29 10.10 5.77
C SER A 111 8.78 9.29 4.60
N ALA A 112 7.47 9.17 4.49
CA ALA A 112 6.86 8.45 3.38
C ALA A 112 7.19 9.14 2.04
N THR A 113 7.44 8.33 1.02
CA THR A 113 7.57 8.82 -0.35
C THR A 113 6.25 9.39 -0.85
N ALA A 114 5.15 8.74 -0.47
CA ALA A 114 3.80 9.18 -0.82
C ALA A 114 2.82 8.67 0.23
N SER A 115 1.65 9.31 0.29
CA SER A 115 0.56 8.86 1.14
C SER A 115 -0.77 9.03 0.42
N TRP A 116 -1.70 8.12 0.66
CA TRP A 116 -3.06 8.20 0.14
C TRP A 116 -4.03 8.29 1.31
N VAL A 117 -5.00 9.19 1.19
CA VAL A 117 -6.02 9.39 2.21
C VAL A 117 -7.07 8.29 2.08
N LEU A 118 -7.33 7.57 3.17
CA LEU A 118 -8.31 6.47 3.19
C LEU A 118 -9.67 6.92 3.76
N ALA A 119 -9.66 7.95 4.57
CA ALA A 119 -10.89 8.41 5.22
C ALA A 119 -10.90 9.91 5.45
#